data_58cd99fb54dcab5cf3a644427be780d4
#
_entry.id   58cd99fb54dcab5cf3a644427be780d4
#
_cell.length_a   1.000
_cell.length_b   1.000
_cell.length_c   1.000
_cell.angle_alpha   90.00
_cell.angle_beta   90.00
_cell.angle_gamma   90.00
#
_symmetry.space_group_name_H-M   'P 1'
#
loop_
_entity.id
_entity.type
_entity.pdbx_description
1 polymer ?
#
loop_
_entity_poly.entity_id
_entity_poly.type
_entity_poly.pdbx_seq_one_letter_code
_entity_poly.pdbx_strand_id
1 'polypeptide(L)'
;RRLWSEDSVTHHGERFHLDNASVNPKPIQEPLEVWMGGAAPLELRRVGRYSDGWLPSFSTPEDVKDGMEVVNGHAADAGREIDPEHFGVLVGYTNGEIPDRLVEFAKKRNPDRDVRDVIATRENLAERLEAYTEVGASKFVIVPLEEPSDWKAELEDMAERVLHLEN
;
A
#
# COMPACT_ATOMS: atom_id res chain seq x y z
N ARG A 1 -2.18 -17.94 -5.70
CA ARG A 1 -3.25 -18.52 -4.86
C ARG A 1 -3.16 -20.04 -4.82
N ARG A 2 -3.03 -20.75 -5.93
CA ARG A 2 -2.95 -22.22 -5.98
C ARG A 2 -1.92 -22.82 -5.01
N LEU A 3 -0.73 -22.24 -4.88
CA LEU A 3 0.30 -22.71 -3.93
C LEU A 3 -0.13 -22.63 -2.46
N TRP A 4 -1.11 -21.81 -2.14
CA TRP A 4 -1.63 -21.68 -0.77
C TRP A 4 -2.79 -22.62 -0.48
N SER A 5 -3.59 -22.98 -1.50
CA SER A 5 -4.79 -23.77 -1.35
C SER A 5 -4.65 -25.24 -1.76
N GLU A 6 -3.67 -25.57 -2.62
CA GLU A 6 -3.45 -26.93 -3.12
C GLU A 6 -2.24 -27.57 -2.40
N ASP A 7 -2.30 -28.86 -2.10
CA ASP A 7 -1.19 -29.59 -1.48
C ASP A 7 0.06 -29.56 -2.34
N SER A 8 -0.15 -29.62 -3.66
CA SER A 8 0.93 -29.55 -4.65
C SER A 8 0.40 -28.94 -5.93
N VAL A 9 1.26 -28.16 -6.58
CA VAL A 9 0.95 -27.44 -7.82
C VAL A 9 1.91 -27.83 -8.91
N THR A 10 1.36 -28.33 -10.02
CA THR A 10 2.07 -28.43 -11.30
C THR A 10 1.52 -27.36 -12.23
N HIS A 11 2.42 -26.55 -12.80
CA HIS A 11 2.09 -25.46 -13.72
C HIS A 11 3.18 -25.32 -14.79
N HIS A 12 2.80 -25.42 -16.04
CA HIS A 12 3.67 -25.24 -17.19
C HIS A 12 3.21 -24.02 -17.99
N GLY A 13 3.56 -22.83 -17.51
CA GLY A 13 3.25 -21.56 -18.17
C GLY A 13 4.43 -21.10 -19.05
N GLU A 14 4.19 -20.04 -19.81
CA GLU A 14 5.22 -19.44 -20.69
C GLU A 14 6.46 -18.94 -19.92
N ARG A 15 6.25 -18.40 -18.69
CA ARG A 15 7.32 -17.76 -17.90
C ARG A 15 7.71 -18.55 -16.67
N PHE A 16 6.78 -19.33 -16.11
CA PHE A 16 6.99 -20.08 -14.88
C PHE A 16 6.63 -21.55 -15.08
N HIS A 17 7.51 -22.43 -14.63
CA HIS A 17 7.31 -23.85 -14.61
C HIS A 17 7.45 -24.35 -13.17
N LEU A 18 6.46 -25.07 -12.72
CA LEU A 18 6.42 -25.70 -11.40
C LEU A 18 6.06 -27.17 -11.59
N ASP A 19 6.85 -28.05 -11.02
CA ASP A 19 6.58 -29.50 -11.02
C ASP A 19 6.43 -29.93 -9.57
N ASN A 20 5.19 -30.34 -9.21
CA ASN A 20 4.86 -30.84 -7.87
C ASN A 20 5.35 -29.91 -6.73
N ALA A 21 5.24 -28.59 -6.95
CA ALA A 21 5.68 -27.59 -5.99
C ALA A 21 4.70 -27.44 -4.83
N SER A 22 5.19 -27.37 -3.62
CA SER A 22 4.40 -27.16 -2.41
C SER A 22 4.98 -26.03 -1.56
N VAL A 23 4.10 -25.29 -0.89
CA VAL A 23 4.46 -24.26 0.11
C VAL A 23 3.82 -24.66 1.44
N ASN A 24 4.62 -24.79 2.47
CA ASN A 24 4.17 -25.14 3.82
C ASN A 24 4.85 -24.25 4.87
N PRO A 25 4.17 -23.94 6.00
CA PRO A 25 2.79 -24.31 6.31
C PRO A 25 1.80 -23.61 5.38
N LYS A 26 0.62 -24.19 5.22
CA LYS A 26 -0.49 -23.52 4.50
C LYS A 26 -1.01 -22.35 5.34
N PRO A 27 -1.54 -21.28 4.70
CA PRO A 27 -2.19 -20.19 5.43
C PRO A 27 -3.35 -20.70 6.28
N ILE A 28 -3.54 -20.11 7.45
CA ILE A 28 -4.72 -20.33 8.29
C ILE A 28 -5.91 -19.54 7.73
N GLN A 29 -5.64 -18.35 7.21
CA GLN A 29 -6.64 -17.49 6.57
C GLN A 29 -7.00 -18.05 5.20
N GLU A 30 -8.30 -18.20 4.92
CA GLU A 30 -8.80 -18.75 3.66
C GLU A 30 -9.98 -17.92 3.13
N PRO A 31 -9.79 -17.21 2.01
CA PRO A 31 -8.57 -17.08 1.23
C PRO A 31 -7.53 -16.14 1.88
N LEU A 32 -6.25 -16.43 1.66
CA LEU A 32 -5.20 -15.46 1.99
C LEU A 32 -5.29 -14.27 1.04
N GLU A 33 -5.41 -13.07 1.60
CA GLU A 33 -5.53 -11.84 0.83
C GLU A 33 -4.24 -11.48 0.11
N VAL A 34 -4.40 -10.90 -1.05
CA VAL A 34 -3.30 -10.35 -1.87
C VAL A 34 -3.52 -8.87 -2.04
N TRP A 35 -2.67 -8.08 -1.45
CA TRP A 35 -2.66 -6.64 -1.62
C TRP A 35 -1.59 -6.24 -2.64
N MET A 36 -1.93 -5.33 -3.53
CA MET A 36 -1.02 -4.84 -4.56
C MET A 36 -0.86 -3.32 -4.43
N GLY A 37 0.35 -2.84 -4.72
CA GLY A 37 0.66 -1.42 -4.85
C GLY A 37 0.62 -0.95 -6.31
N GLY A 38 1.18 0.25 -6.51
CA GLY A 38 1.32 0.89 -7.81
C GLY A 38 0.23 1.91 -8.10
N ALA A 39 0.53 2.85 -9.00
CA ALA A 39 -0.37 3.93 -9.38
C ALA A 39 -0.42 4.14 -10.91
N ALA A 40 0.38 3.42 -11.70
CA ALA A 40 0.28 3.50 -13.16
C ALA A 40 -1.01 2.83 -13.67
N PRO A 41 -1.58 3.26 -14.80
CA PRO A 41 -2.86 2.74 -15.30
C PRO A 41 -2.93 1.22 -15.43
N LEU A 42 -1.83 0.58 -15.87
CA LEU A 42 -1.76 -0.88 -15.98
C LEU A 42 -1.68 -1.57 -14.61
N GLU A 43 -1.10 -0.91 -13.60
CA GLU A 43 -1.05 -1.40 -12.22
C GLU A 43 -2.44 -1.32 -11.59
N LEU A 44 -3.12 -0.19 -11.67
CA LEU A 44 -4.49 -0.01 -11.16
C LEU A 44 -5.47 -1.01 -11.80
N ARG A 45 -5.35 -1.24 -13.12
CA ARG A 45 -6.13 -2.28 -13.79
C ARG A 45 -5.84 -3.67 -13.23
N ARG A 46 -4.58 -3.98 -12.92
CA ARG A 46 -4.19 -5.27 -12.34
C ARG A 46 -4.73 -5.42 -10.92
N VAL A 47 -4.65 -4.36 -10.12
CA VAL A 47 -5.25 -4.31 -8.76
C VAL A 47 -6.73 -4.66 -8.84
N GLY A 48 -7.54 -3.94 -9.60
CA GLY A 48 -8.99 -4.19 -9.72
C GLY A 48 -9.31 -5.62 -10.16
N ARG A 49 -8.54 -6.17 -11.08
CA ARG A 49 -8.82 -7.52 -11.63
C ARG A 49 -8.39 -8.67 -10.73
N TYR A 50 -7.38 -8.52 -9.87
CA TYR A 50 -6.72 -9.66 -9.23
C TYR A 50 -6.42 -9.50 -7.74
N SER A 51 -6.43 -8.26 -7.22
CA SER A 51 -6.08 -7.96 -5.84
C SER A 51 -7.30 -8.00 -4.91
N ASP A 52 -7.06 -8.23 -3.64
CA ASP A 52 -8.08 -8.11 -2.59
C ASP A 52 -8.01 -6.74 -1.91
N GLY A 53 -6.91 -6.02 -2.08
CA GLY A 53 -6.73 -4.67 -1.59
C GLY A 53 -5.67 -3.89 -2.38
N TRP A 54 -5.66 -2.57 -2.19
CA TRP A 54 -4.71 -1.66 -2.84
C TRP A 54 -3.93 -0.86 -1.80
N LEU A 55 -2.60 -0.82 -1.94
CA LEU A 55 -1.69 -0.13 -1.03
C LEU A 55 -0.67 0.70 -1.85
N PRO A 56 -1.06 1.88 -2.34
CA PRO A 56 -0.15 2.78 -3.03
C PRO A 56 0.86 3.43 -2.07
N SER A 57 1.93 3.98 -2.64
CA SER A 57 2.94 4.77 -1.96
C SER A 57 3.27 6.03 -2.76
N PHE A 58 3.74 7.08 -2.11
CA PHE A 58 4.06 8.36 -2.75
C PHE A 58 2.88 8.95 -3.55
N SER A 59 1.69 8.85 -2.99
CA SER A 59 0.43 9.34 -3.55
C SER A 59 -0.16 10.38 -2.62
N THR A 60 -0.82 11.40 -3.15
CA THR A 60 -1.59 12.37 -2.37
C THR A 60 -2.97 11.80 -2.01
N PRO A 61 -3.73 12.39 -1.08
CA PRO A 61 -5.12 12.00 -0.85
C PRO A 61 -5.97 12.03 -2.13
N GLU A 62 -5.78 13.03 -3.00
CA GLU A 62 -6.46 13.12 -4.29
C GLU A 62 -6.10 11.97 -5.23
N ASP A 63 -4.80 11.64 -5.36
CA ASP A 63 -4.36 10.46 -6.14
C ASP A 63 -4.99 9.17 -5.63
N VAL A 64 -5.11 9.03 -4.31
CA VAL A 64 -5.72 7.84 -3.68
C VAL A 64 -7.20 7.77 -4.03
N LYS A 65 -7.94 8.86 -3.90
CA LYS A 65 -9.34 8.95 -4.29
C LYS A 65 -9.57 8.56 -5.75
N ASP A 66 -8.84 9.20 -6.66
CA ASP A 66 -8.96 8.92 -8.10
C ASP A 66 -8.55 7.47 -8.42
N GLY A 67 -7.49 6.98 -7.78
CA GLY A 67 -7.03 5.61 -7.93
C GLY A 67 -8.05 4.58 -7.46
N MET A 68 -8.74 4.83 -6.35
CA MET A 68 -9.83 3.97 -5.85
C MET A 68 -10.98 3.88 -6.86
N GLU A 69 -11.38 4.98 -7.47
CA GLU A 69 -12.43 4.99 -8.51
C GLU A 69 -12.01 4.11 -9.71
N VAL A 70 -10.78 4.27 -10.18
CA VAL A 70 -10.24 3.48 -11.30
C VAL A 70 -10.14 1.99 -10.95
N VAL A 71 -9.66 1.67 -9.76
CA VAL A 71 -9.53 0.29 -9.27
C VAL A 71 -10.91 -0.37 -9.16
N ASN A 72 -11.89 0.31 -8.57
CA ASN A 72 -13.26 -0.18 -8.45
C ASN A 72 -13.92 -0.38 -9.81
N GLY A 73 -13.71 0.51 -10.76
CA GLY A 73 -14.16 0.34 -12.14
C GLY A 73 -13.62 -0.94 -12.78
N HIS A 74 -12.32 -1.21 -12.64
CA HIS A 74 -11.70 -2.42 -13.16
C HIS A 74 -12.09 -3.70 -12.39
N ALA A 75 -12.42 -3.59 -11.12
CA ALA A 75 -12.98 -4.71 -10.35
C ALA A 75 -14.38 -5.06 -10.86
N ALA A 76 -15.26 -4.06 -11.04
CA ALA A 76 -16.61 -4.22 -11.59
C ALA A 76 -16.58 -4.83 -13.01
N ASP A 77 -15.70 -4.36 -13.89
CA ASP A 77 -15.50 -4.92 -15.24
C ASP A 77 -15.06 -6.40 -15.20
N ALA A 78 -14.43 -6.82 -14.12
CA ALA A 78 -14.01 -8.21 -13.90
C ALA A 78 -15.04 -9.04 -13.12
N GLY A 79 -16.24 -8.48 -12.83
CA GLY A 79 -17.28 -9.13 -12.03
C GLY A 79 -16.87 -9.33 -10.57
N ARG A 80 -16.06 -8.41 -10.03
CA ARG A 80 -15.54 -8.43 -8.66
C ARG A 80 -15.91 -7.15 -7.92
N GLU A 81 -15.82 -7.22 -6.60
CA GLU A 81 -15.88 -6.10 -5.67
C GLU A 81 -14.65 -6.16 -4.76
N ILE A 82 -14.11 -5.03 -4.41
CA ILE A 82 -13.06 -4.91 -3.38
C ILE A 82 -13.72 -4.33 -2.14
N ASP A 83 -13.46 -4.93 -0.98
CA ASP A 83 -13.96 -4.43 0.30
C ASP A 83 -13.53 -2.96 0.49
N PRO A 84 -14.44 -2.04 0.81
CA PRO A 84 -14.09 -0.65 1.07
C PRO A 84 -13.00 -0.47 2.14
N GLU A 85 -12.88 -1.39 3.08
CA GLU A 85 -11.81 -1.38 4.08
C GLU A 85 -10.47 -1.90 3.55
N HIS A 86 -10.40 -2.35 2.31
CA HIS A 86 -9.16 -2.86 1.69
C HIS A 86 -8.46 -1.83 0.80
N PHE A 87 -8.67 -0.55 1.07
CA PHE A 87 -7.91 0.54 0.48
C PHE A 87 -7.02 1.18 1.55
N GLY A 88 -5.72 0.96 1.42
CA GLY A 88 -4.74 1.50 2.36
C GLY A 88 -3.75 2.43 1.67
N VAL A 89 -2.84 2.99 2.45
CA VAL A 89 -1.72 3.83 1.96
C VAL A 89 -0.45 3.51 2.73
N LEU A 90 0.67 3.39 2.01
CA LEU A 90 1.99 3.42 2.62
C LEU A 90 2.43 4.88 2.75
N VAL A 91 2.52 5.37 3.98
CA VAL A 91 2.89 6.76 4.31
C VAL A 91 4.30 6.78 4.87
N GLY A 92 5.23 7.33 4.09
CA GLY A 92 6.59 7.59 4.56
C GLY A 92 6.66 8.92 5.30
N TYR A 93 7.41 8.97 6.40
CA TYR A 93 7.66 10.22 7.12
C TYR A 93 9.14 10.39 7.47
N THR A 94 9.53 11.65 7.74
CA THR A 94 10.87 12.02 8.20
C THR A 94 10.80 12.78 9.53
N ASN A 95 11.91 12.76 10.28
CA ASN A 95 12.04 13.45 11.57
C ASN A 95 12.58 14.89 11.42
N GLY A 96 12.44 15.49 10.26
CA GLY A 96 12.97 16.82 9.98
C GLY A 96 12.93 17.12 8.49
N GLU A 97 14.03 17.62 7.94
CA GLU A 97 14.14 17.89 6.51
C GLU A 97 14.10 16.61 5.69
N ILE A 98 13.42 16.66 4.55
CA ILE A 98 13.36 15.52 3.64
C ILE A 98 14.73 15.35 2.98
N PRO A 99 15.39 14.18 3.12
CA PRO A 99 16.70 13.95 2.52
C PRO A 99 16.71 14.14 1.00
N ASP A 100 17.76 14.76 0.47
CA ASP A 100 17.90 15.07 -0.98
C ASP A 100 17.66 13.84 -1.87
N ARG A 101 18.12 12.65 -1.44
CA ARG A 101 17.88 11.37 -2.15
C ARG A 101 16.40 11.07 -2.38
N LEU A 102 15.54 11.44 -1.41
CA LEU A 102 14.09 11.24 -1.49
C LEU A 102 13.43 12.30 -2.36
N VAL A 103 13.94 13.54 -2.29
CA VAL A 103 13.53 14.62 -3.19
C VAL A 103 13.82 14.24 -4.65
N GLU A 104 15.02 13.75 -4.94
CA GLU A 104 15.39 13.29 -6.29
C GLU A 104 14.55 12.08 -6.74
N PHE A 105 14.28 11.14 -5.84
CA PHE A 105 13.44 9.98 -6.14
C PHE A 105 12.00 10.38 -6.46
N ALA A 106 11.41 11.26 -5.66
CA ALA A 106 10.05 11.78 -5.90
C ALA A 106 9.96 12.55 -7.22
N LYS A 107 10.94 13.41 -7.52
CA LYS A 107 11.02 14.17 -8.78
C LYS A 107 11.16 13.27 -10.01
N LYS A 108 11.84 12.13 -9.91
CA LYS A 108 11.92 11.16 -11.02
C LYS A 108 10.56 10.53 -11.35
N ARG A 109 9.69 10.38 -10.35
CA ARG A 109 8.34 9.82 -10.52
C ARG A 109 7.34 10.86 -11.03
N ASN A 110 7.41 12.05 -10.48
CA ASN A 110 6.58 13.18 -10.90
C ASN A 110 7.38 14.48 -10.76
N PRO A 111 7.96 14.99 -11.86
CA PRO A 111 8.82 16.20 -11.83
C PRO A 111 8.11 17.46 -11.35
N ASP A 112 6.82 17.56 -11.54
CA ASP A 112 6.01 18.74 -11.25
C ASP A 112 5.44 18.76 -9.83
N ARG A 113 5.62 17.65 -9.08
CA ARG A 113 5.07 17.51 -7.72
C ARG A 113 6.09 17.91 -6.66
N ASP A 114 5.63 18.66 -5.65
CA ASP A 114 6.44 18.88 -4.44
C ASP A 114 6.54 17.55 -3.66
N VAL A 115 7.74 17.20 -3.23
CA VAL A 115 7.98 16.00 -2.44
C VAL A 115 7.21 16.02 -1.12
N ARG A 116 6.93 17.20 -0.57
CA ARG A 116 6.15 17.40 0.64
C ARG A 116 4.68 17.02 0.50
N ASP A 117 4.18 16.89 -0.72
CA ASP A 117 2.80 16.41 -0.94
C ASP A 117 2.67 14.91 -0.70
N VAL A 118 3.76 14.16 -0.78
CA VAL A 118 3.77 12.69 -0.74
C VAL A 118 4.63 12.09 0.36
N ILE A 119 5.45 12.89 1.04
CA ILE A 119 6.22 12.50 2.22
C ILE A 119 5.77 13.37 3.38
N ALA A 120 5.37 12.75 4.48
CA ALA A 120 5.01 13.45 5.71
C ALA A 120 6.25 13.82 6.52
N THR A 121 6.08 14.78 7.42
CA THR A 121 6.96 14.96 8.57
C THR A 121 6.31 14.36 9.81
N ARG A 122 7.11 14.11 10.84
CA ARG A 122 6.57 13.64 12.14
C ARG A 122 5.45 14.55 12.67
N GLU A 123 5.60 15.86 12.47
CA GLU A 123 4.67 16.89 12.98
C GLU A 123 3.32 16.85 12.27
N ASN A 124 3.30 16.61 10.94
CA ASN A 124 2.07 16.64 10.14
C ASN A 124 1.52 15.26 9.80
N LEU A 125 2.08 14.19 10.38
CA LEU A 125 1.69 12.82 10.05
C LEU A 125 0.22 12.55 10.39
N ALA A 126 -0.25 12.95 11.58
CA ALA A 126 -1.65 12.74 11.98
C ALA A 126 -2.62 13.43 11.01
N GLU A 127 -2.41 14.72 10.71
CA GLU A 127 -3.18 15.46 9.72
C GLU A 127 -3.19 14.78 8.34
N ARG A 128 -2.05 14.22 7.95
CA ARG A 128 -1.92 13.49 6.69
C ARG A 128 -2.75 12.21 6.68
N LEU A 129 -2.77 11.46 7.78
CA LEU A 129 -3.58 10.25 7.91
C LEU A 129 -5.08 10.58 7.89
N GLU A 130 -5.50 11.64 8.59
CA GLU A 130 -6.87 12.15 8.55
C GLU A 130 -7.30 12.47 7.11
N ALA A 131 -6.45 13.19 6.35
CA ALA A 131 -6.75 13.52 4.97
C ALA A 131 -6.92 12.29 4.06
N TYR A 132 -6.16 11.21 4.29
CA TYR A 132 -6.36 9.95 3.57
C TYR A 132 -7.65 9.24 4.01
N THR A 133 -7.98 9.29 5.30
CA THR A 133 -9.22 8.71 5.83
C THR A 133 -10.44 9.42 5.26
N GLU A 134 -10.42 10.74 5.13
CA GLU A 134 -11.49 11.53 4.53
C GLU A 134 -11.81 11.13 3.07
N VAL A 135 -10.81 10.65 2.32
CA VAL A 135 -11.03 10.16 0.95
C VAL A 135 -11.34 8.67 0.86
N GLY A 136 -11.40 7.97 2.00
CA GLY A 136 -11.84 6.57 2.10
C GLY A 136 -10.73 5.54 2.28
N ALA A 137 -9.48 5.93 2.52
CA ALA A 137 -8.45 4.98 2.92
C ALA A 137 -8.65 4.56 4.38
N SER A 138 -8.52 3.28 4.68
CA SER A 138 -8.84 2.69 5.99
C SER A 138 -7.64 2.01 6.66
N LYS A 139 -6.56 1.75 5.93
CA LYS A 139 -5.39 1.05 6.48
C LYS A 139 -4.10 1.77 6.12
N PHE A 140 -3.20 1.91 7.09
CA PHE A 140 -1.97 2.67 6.92
C PHE A 140 -0.75 1.84 7.30
N VAL A 141 0.23 1.82 6.41
CA VAL A 141 1.58 1.35 6.71
C VAL A 141 2.45 2.58 6.88
N ILE A 142 2.78 2.91 8.12
CA ILE A 142 3.56 4.09 8.46
C ILE A 142 5.04 3.70 8.56
N VAL A 143 5.89 4.36 7.79
CA VAL A 143 7.31 4.00 7.65
C VAL A 143 8.22 5.20 7.89
N PRO A 144 9.10 5.16 8.90
CA PRO A 144 10.17 6.14 9.00
C PRO A 144 11.12 5.96 7.80
N LEU A 145 11.39 7.03 7.06
CA LEU A 145 12.26 7.00 5.88
C LEU A 145 13.75 7.07 6.24
N GLU A 146 14.05 7.28 7.50
CA GLU A 146 15.37 7.18 8.12
C GLU A 146 15.30 6.21 9.28
N GLU A 147 16.34 5.39 9.44
CA GLU A 147 16.40 4.39 10.51
C GLU A 147 16.44 5.08 11.89
N PRO A 148 15.47 4.84 12.77
CA PRO A 148 15.49 5.40 14.13
C PRO A 148 16.66 4.85 14.95
N SER A 149 17.26 5.70 15.77
CA SER A 149 18.31 5.28 16.71
C SER A 149 17.79 4.40 17.85
N ASP A 150 16.52 4.55 18.20
CA ASP A 150 15.79 3.77 19.20
C ASP A 150 14.38 3.46 18.69
N TRP A 151 14.18 2.22 18.25
CA TRP A 151 12.90 1.76 17.72
C TRP A 151 11.78 1.73 18.77
N LYS A 152 12.14 1.50 20.06
CA LYS A 152 11.10 1.49 21.10
C LYS A 152 10.55 2.90 21.31
N ALA A 153 11.43 3.88 21.46
CA ALA A 153 11.02 5.28 21.61
C ALA A 153 10.26 5.78 20.36
N GLU A 154 10.68 5.36 19.17
CA GLU A 154 10.01 5.69 17.92
C GLU A 154 8.58 5.16 17.86
N LEU A 155 8.37 3.90 18.22
CA LEU A 155 7.05 3.29 18.21
C LEU A 155 6.13 3.84 19.31
N GLU A 156 6.67 4.16 20.50
CA GLU A 156 5.91 4.80 21.58
C GLU A 156 5.45 6.21 21.17
N ASP A 157 6.33 7.04 20.61
CA ASP A 157 5.97 8.39 20.12
C ASP A 157 4.95 8.30 18.98
N MET A 158 5.14 7.35 18.06
CA MET A 158 4.20 7.16 16.95
C MET A 158 2.82 6.72 17.45
N ALA A 159 2.77 5.80 18.41
CA ALA A 159 1.52 5.36 19.03
C ALA A 159 0.75 6.54 19.66
N GLU A 160 1.44 7.40 20.41
CA GLU A 160 0.82 8.59 21.01
C GLU A 160 0.25 9.55 19.97
N ARG A 161 0.91 9.65 18.79
CA ARG A 161 0.50 10.59 17.73
C ARG A 161 -0.67 10.12 16.89
N VAL A 162 -0.81 8.82 16.66
CA VAL A 162 -1.72 8.33 15.62
C VAL A 162 -2.76 7.30 16.08
N LEU A 163 -2.57 6.59 17.21
CA LEU A 163 -3.53 5.56 17.62
C LEU A 163 -4.90 6.11 18.01
N HIS A 164 -4.98 7.38 18.37
CA HIS A 164 -6.29 8.03 18.63
C HIS A 164 -7.14 8.20 17.36
N LEU A 165 -6.57 7.97 16.17
CA LEU A 165 -7.28 7.99 14.88
C LEU A 165 -7.87 6.61 14.53
N GLU A 166 -7.56 5.56 15.30
CA GLU A 166 -8.19 4.24 15.13
C GLU A 166 -9.66 4.30 15.58
N ASN A 167 -10.55 3.75 14.76
CA ASN A 167 -11.98 3.58 15.06
C ASN A 167 -12.28 2.21 15.63
#